data_4ab9495a03910eaf52330ed91fe9efa3
#
_entry.id   4ab9495a03910eaf52330ed91fe9efa3
#
_cell.length_a   1.000
_cell.length_b   1.000
_cell.length_c   1.000
_cell.angle_alpha   90.00
_cell.angle_beta   90.00
_cell.angle_gamma   90.00
#
_symmetry.space_group_name_H-M   'P 1'
#
loop_
_entity.id
_entity.type
_entity.pdbx_description
1 polymer ?
#
loop_
_entity_poly.entity_id
_entity_poly.type
_entity_poly.pdbx_seq_one_letter_code
_entity_poly.pdbx_strand_id
1 'polypeptide(L)'
;SISYPSVTEELARRVRSCGVPAVSLQLPIPGLLFSGIDNYGAMERIVEHLITVHGCRTINYCGGPVTNGENLLRLKAYRDCLLRHGIPYEEKRVYHYNYEMESGIRIFDHFREADLIPDAFVCANDNIAVGLSTRARETGFRIPDDFLVTGFDNHDKASYFDPRITTVGFKKEELIVNAMQLLHESWTGKRTDKARYAQMQWVFQDSCRCQSQNPPDRGQYINDQIVSEVHTLRMRNWMAQLKRCLLNCDSYSEMASYLLQCIRENGCDDVLLFLNPDFYATETTEYSPELPEDEFLTDGYPSEMALVPPRNGCSRIFPGKGELLPPF
;
A
#
# COMPACT_ATOMS: atom_id res chain seq x y z
N SER A 1 0.74 -0.61 -2.36
CA SER A 1 0.58 0.56 -1.48
C SER A 1 -0.04 1.69 -2.29
N ILE A 2 -1.17 2.17 -1.84
CA ILE A 2 -1.78 3.37 -2.42
C ILE A 2 -0.96 4.52 -1.86
N SER A 3 -0.19 5.20 -2.70
CA SER A 3 0.41 6.48 -2.33
C SER A 3 -0.73 7.46 -2.07
N TYR A 4 -0.75 8.09 -0.90
CA TYR A 4 -1.82 8.99 -0.47
C TYR A 4 -1.44 10.47 -0.67
N PRO A 5 -1.53 11.03 -1.88
CA PRO A 5 -1.48 12.48 -2.01
C PRO A 5 -2.86 13.14 -1.81
N SER A 6 -3.94 12.38 -1.63
CA SER A 6 -5.28 12.91 -1.89
C SER A 6 -6.29 12.93 -0.73
N VAL A 7 -5.89 12.64 0.51
CA VAL A 7 -6.79 12.99 1.62
C VAL A 7 -6.58 14.44 1.98
N THR A 8 -7.27 15.31 1.27
CA THR A 8 -7.29 16.73 1.56
C THR A 8 -8.08 16.98 2.85
N GLU A 9 -7.76 18.06 3.57
CA GLU A 9 -8.56 18.55 4.71
C GLU A 9 -10.04 18.75 4.30
N GLU A 10 -10.28 19.06 3.05
CA GLU A 10 -11.61 19.17 2.44
C GLU A 10 -12.37 17.83 2.51
N LEU A 11 -11.75 16.72 2.08
CA LEU A 11 -12.36 15.39 2.16
C LEU A 11 -12.62 15.01 3.63
N ALA A 12 -11.66 15.25 4.51
CA ALA A 12 -11.80 14.98 5.93
C ALA A 12 -12.99 15.78 6.54
N ARG A 13 -13.15 17.04 6.13
CA ARG A 13 -14.26 17.89 6.54
C ARG A 13 -15.61 17.35 6.03
N ARG A 14 -15.69 16.95 4.74
CA ARG A 14 -16.90 16.36 4.16
C ARG A 14 -17.28 15.07 4.88
N VAL A 15 -16.34 14.16 5.14
CA VAL A 15 -16.61 12.93 5.90
C VAL A 15 -17.14 13.25 7.30
N ARG A 16 -16.53 14.21 8.01
CA ARG A 16 -17.03 14.63 9.32
C ARG A 16 -18.43 15.24 9.26
N SER A 17 -18.77 15.98 8.20
CA SER A 17 -20.09 16.61 8.04
C SER A 17 -21.21 15.63 7.74
N CYS A 18 -20.91 14.39 7.33
CA CYS A 18 -21.93 13.34 7.13
C CYS A 18 -22.58 12.87 8.43
N GLY A 19 -22.02 13.20 9.61
CA GLY A 19 -22.58 12.85 10.90
C GLY A 19 -22.59 11.35 11.23
N VAL A 20 -21.86 10.53 10.46
CA VAL A 20 -21.70 9.10 10.71
C VAL A 20 -20.30 8.80 11.24
N PRO A 21 -20.15 7.82 12.16
CA PRO A 21 -18.84 7.40 12.63
C PRO A 21 -17.95 6.98 11.45
N ALA A 22 -16.73 7.48 11.42
CA ALA A 22 -15.76 7.15 10.39
C ALA A 22 -14.40 6.81 11.02
N VAL A 23 -13.70 5.83 10.44
CA VAL A 23 -12.36 5.42 10.84
C VAL A 23 -11.42 5.53 9.65
N SER A 24 -10.25 6.11 9.86
CA SER A 24 -9.15 6.08 8.90
C SER A 24 -8.24 4.89 9.18
N LEU A 25 -7.74 4.25 8.12
CA LEU A 25 -6.81 3.13 8.20
C LEU A 25 -5.41 3.61 7.80
N GLN A 26 -4.41 3.26 8.62
CA GLN A 26 -2.99 3.53 8.43
C GLN A 26 -2.60 5.03 8.37
N LEU A 27 -3.42 5.90 7.83
CA LEU A 27 -3.19 7.34 7.80
C LEU A 27 -4.07 8.05 8.85
N PRO A 28 -3.51 8.66 9.89
CA PRO A 28 -4.28 9.40 10.86
C PRO A 28 -4.86 10.68 10.24
N ILE A 29 -6.19 10.79 10.23
CA ILE A 29 -6.90 11.98 9.75
C ILE A 29 -7.46 12.73 10.94
N PRO A 30 -7.16 14.03 11.13
CA PRO A 30 -7.65 14.80 12.26
C PRO A 30 -9.19 14.76 12.38
N GLY A 31 -9.68 14.37 13.57
CA GLY A 31 -11.12 14.31 13.87
C GLY A 31 -11.83 13.04 13.42
N LEU A 32 -11.13 12.07 12.82
CA LEU A 32 -11.65 10.72 12.60
C LEU A 32 -11.08 9.74 13.64
N LEU A 33 -11.76 8.62 13.81
CA LEU A 33 -11.20 7.46 14.51
C LEU A 33 -10.05 6.90 13.66
N PHE A 34 -9.11 6.22 14.31
CA PHE A 34 -7.92 5.75 13.63
C PHE A 34 -7.58 4.29 13.99
N SER A 35 -7.30 3.47 12.98
CA SER A 35 -6.67 2.17 13.16
C SER A 35 -5.41 2.10 12.32
N GLY A 36 -4.26 1.82 12.95
CA GLY A 36 -2.97 1.85 12.27
C GLY A 36 -1.92 1.02 12.98
N ILE A 37 -0.65 1.33 12.69
CA ILE A 37 0.53 0.73 13.30
C ILE A 37 1.40 1.80 13.95
N ASP A 38 2.17 1.39 14.96
CA ASP A 38 3.17 2.25 15.58
C ASP A 38 4.47 2.23 14.74
N ASN A 39 4.49 3.04 13.70
CA ASN A 39 5.65 3.20 12.81
C ASN A 39 6.90 3.68 13.56
N TYR A 40 6.71 4.57 14.56
CA TYR A 40 7.82 5.12 15.32
C TYR A 40 8.44 4.05 16.23
N GLY A 41 7.66 3.44 17.12
CA GLY A 41 8.17 2.44 18.06
C GLY A 41 8.70 1.19 17.35
N ALA A 42 8.07 0.80 16.22
CA ALA A 42 8.55 -0.32 15.43
C ALA A 42 9.94 -0.09 14.84
N MET A 43 10.17 1.07 14.23
CA MET A 43 11.47 1.42 13.64
C MET A 43 12.52 1.69 14.74
N GLU A 44 12.13 2.38 15.80
CA GLU A 44 13.00 2.63 16.95
C GLU A 44 13.62 1.32 17.46
N ARG A 45 12.82 0.28 17.64
CA ARG A 45 13.32 -1.01 18.13
C ARG A 45 14.23 -1.73 17.15
N ILE A 46 14.03 -1.56 15.82
CA ILE A 46 14.98 -2.08 14.81
C ILE A 46 16.34 -1.39 14.95
N VAL A 47 16.36 -0.07 15.01
CA VAL A 47 17.61 0.70 15.15
C VAL A 47 18.29 0.42 16.48
N GLU A 48 17.52 0.37 17.57
CA GLU A 48 18.01 -0.01 18.91
C GLU A 48 18.69 -1.38 18.89
N HIS A 49 18.09 -2.37 18.24
CA HIS A 49 18.64 -3.71 18.07
C HIS A 49 20.00 -3.70 17.35
N LEU A 50 20.11 -2.95 16.23
CA LEU A 50 21.37 -2.83 15.50
C LEU A 50 22.49 -2.21 16.36
N ILE A 51 22.15 -1.22 17.17
CA ILE A 51 23.13 -0.53 18.04
C ILE A 51 23.51 -1.38 19.23
N THR A 52 22.52 -1.96 19.94
CA THR A 52 22.77 -2.60 21.24
C THR A 52 23.19 -4.06 21.12
N VAL A 53 22.68 -4.79 20.13
CA VAL A 53 22.98 -6.21 19.93
C VAL A 53 24.16 -6.40 18.99
N HIS A 54 24.23 -5.60 17.92
CA HIS A 54 25.26 -5.76 16.87
C HIS A 54 26.36 -4.72 16.93
N GLY A 55 26.26 -3.73 17.80
CA GLY A 55 27.32 -2.72 18.01
C GLY A 55 27.49 -1.74 16.85
N CYS A 56 26.51 -1.62 15.96
CA CYS A 56 26.58 -0.71 14.82
C CYS A 56 26.75 0.74 15.27
N ARG A 57 27.65 1.47 14.63
CA ARG A 57 27.93 2.89 14.87
C ARG A 57 27.72 3.77 13.67
N THR A 58 27.82 3.20 12.47
CA THR A 58 27.48 3.86 11.22
C THR A 58 26.27 3.16 10.62
N ILE A 59 25.14 3.88 10.52
CA ILE A 59 23.87 3.33 10.05
C ILE A 59 23.33 4.25 8.97
N ASN A 60 22.96 3.71 7.81
CA ASN A 60 22.35 4.48 6.75
C ASN A 60 20.84 4.20 6.71
N TYR A 61 20.03 5.25 6.54
CA TYR A 61 18.58 5.13 6.38
C TYR A 61 18.20 5.18 4.89
N CYS A 62 17.49 4.14 4.45
CA CYS A 62 17.00 3.98 3.09
C CYS A 62 15.49 4.22 3.08
N GLY A 63 15.08 5.47 2.82
CA GLY A 63 13.72 5.94 3.00
C GLY A 63 12.82 5.81 1.77
N GLY A 64 11.52 5.78 2.03
CA GLY A 64 10.46 5.99 1.04
C GLY A 64 10.27 7.47 0.70
N PRO A 65 9.17 7.86 0.01
CA PRO A 65 8.90 9.24 -0.35
C PRO A 65 8.88 10.18 0.85
N VAL A 66 9.49 11.34 0.71
CA VAL A 66 9.57 12.37 1.77
C VAL A 66 8.19 12.95 2.13
N THR A 67 7.20 12.80 1.27
CA THR A 67 5.82 13.23 1.51
C THR A 67 4.98 12.18 2.26
N ASN A 68 5.50 10.96 2.46
CA ASN A 68 4.78 9.89 3.13
C ASN A 68 4.92 10.00 4.66
N GLY A 69 3.79 10.14 5.36
CA GLY A 69 3.76 10.32 6.81
C GLY A 69 4.36 9.14 7.60
N GLU A 70 4.19 7.89 7.13
CA GLU A 70 4.77 6.72 7.77
C GLU A 70 6.30 6.73 7.66
N ASN A 71 6.82 7.09 6.46
CA ASN A 71 8.27 7.26 6.26
C ASN A 71 8.85 8.33 7.18
N LEU A 72 8.15 9.46 7.36
CA LEU A 72 8.60 10.52 8.26
C LEU A 72 8.66 10.07 9.73
N LEU A 73 7.70 9.26 10.18
CA LEU A 73 7.71 8.67 11.52
C LEU A 73 8.87 7.68 11.69
N ARG A 74 9.12 6.83 10.70
CA ARG A 74 10.25 5.88 10.69
C ARG A 74 11.58 6.61 10.69
N LEU A 75 11.75 7.64 9.86
CA LEU A 75 12.96 8.49 9.84
C LEU A 75 13.17 9.21 11.18
N LYS A 76 12.09 9.75 11.77
CA LYS A 76 12.16 10.38 13.09
C LYS A 76 12.66 9.40 14.15
N ALA A 77 12.12 8.19 14.18
CA ALA A 77 12.55 7.14 15.12
C ALA A 77 14.02 6.76 14.95
N TYR A 78 14.46 6.59 13.69
CA TYR A 78 15.88 6.36 13.36
C TYR A 78 16.77 7.47 13.94
N ARG A 79 16.47 8.74 13.64
CA ARG A 79 17.23 9.89 14.11
C ARG A 79 17.27 9.97 15.65
N ASP A 80 16.11 9.87 16.30
CA ASP A 80 15.98 10.02 17.74
C ASP A 80 16.71 8.86 18.47
N CYS A 81 16.69 7.65 17.91
CA CYS A 81 17.43 6.50 18.44
C CYS A 81 18.94 6.69 18.34
N LEU A 82 19.47 7.13 17.21
CA LEU A 82 20.90 7.45 17.06
C LEU A 82 21.36 8.47 18.12
N LEU A 83 20.63 9.59 18.24
CA LEU A 83 20.97 10.66 19.17
C LEU A 83 20.94 10.18 20.62
N ARG A 84 19.99 9.33 21.01
CA ARG A 84 19.90 8.75 22.36
C ARG A 84 21.10 7.88 22.70
N HIS A 85 21.69 7.21 21.69
CA HIS A 85 22.90 6.41 21.84
C HIS A 85 24.20 7.18 21.59
N GLY A 86 24.15 8.51 21.50
CA GLY A 86 25.31 9.35 21.24
C GLY A 86 25.94 9.17 19.85
N ILE A 87 25.18 8.65 18.89
CA ILE A 87 25.60 8.53 17.50
C ILE A 87 25.12 9.78 16.75
N PRO A 88 26.01 10.55 16.09
CA PRO A 88 25.60 11.73 15.34
C PRO A 88 24.66 11.38 14.19
N TYR A 89 23.58 12.15 14.05
CA TYR A 89 22.76 12.12 12.85
C TYR A 89 23.45 12.90 11.72
N GLU A 90 23.65 12.26 10.58
CA GLU A 90 24.28 12.86 9.41
C GLU A 90 23.33 12.77 8.21
N GLU A 91 22.94 13.92 7.64
CA GLU A 91 22.03 13.98 6.49
C GLU A 91 22.53 13.16 5.29
N LYS A 92 23.85 13.13 5.06
CA LYS A 92 24.48 12.35 3.97
C LYS A 92 24.29 10.83 4.10
N ARG A 93 23.83 10.32 5.27
CA ARG A 93 23.51 8.92 5.52
C ARG A 93 22.05 8.59 5.37
N VAL A 94 21.26 9.54 4.85
CA VAL A 94 19.84 9.40 4.60
C VAL A 94 19.56 9.60 3.11
N TYR A 95 18.91 8.63 2.49
CA TYR A 95 18.51 8.76 1.11
C TYR A 95 17.07 8.31 0.91
N HIS A 96 16.30 9.08 0.16
CA HIS A 96 14.89 8.84 -0.08
C HIS A 96 14.60 8.58 -1.55
N TYR A 97 13.70 7.62 -1.81
CA TYR A 97 13.16 7.38 -3.14
C TYR A 97 11.69 6.91 -3.01
N ASN A 98 11.24 5.94 -3.82
CA ASN A 98 9.93 5.31 -3.64
C ASN A 98 10.06 4.00 -2.82
N TYR A 99 8.93 3.28 -2.64
CA TYR A 99 8.90 2.03 -1.88
C TYR A 99 9.13 0.76 -2.73
N GLU A 100 9.61 0.92 -3.95
CA GLU A 100 9.81 -0.18 -4.88
C GLU A 100 11.20 -0.81 -4.74
N MET A 101 11.35 -2.02 -5.27
CA MET A 101 12.63 -2.75 -5.25
C MET A 101 13.74 -1.99 -5.97
N GLU A 102 13.40 -1.31 -7.08
CA GLU A 102 14.33 -0.45 -7.84
C GLU A 102 14.94 0.67 -6.98
N SER A 103 14.21 1.14 -5.97
CA SER A 103 14.72 2.13 -5.04
C SER A 103 15.90 1.60 -4.24
N GLY A 104 15.82 0.36 -3.77
CA GLY A 104 16.93 -0.27 -3.05
C GLY A 104 18.21 -0.33 -3.87
N ILE A 105 18.08 -0.66 -5.17
CA ILE A 105 19.20 -0.69 -6.11
C ILE A 105 19.85 0.70 -6.22
N ARG A 106 19.06 1.74 -6.48
CA ARG A 106 19.54 3.12 -6.61
C ARG A 106 20.14 3.68 -5.33
N ILE A 107 19.52 3.41 -4.19
CA ILE A 107 20.00 3.84 -2.88
C ILE A 107 21.36 3.19 -2.57
N PHE A 108 21.52 1.91 -2.86
CA PHE A 108 22.80 1.23 -2.66
C PHE A 108 23.91 1.82 -3.54
N ASP A 109 23.65 2.00 -4.83
CA ASP A 109 24.62 2.59 -5.76
C ASP A 109 25.01 4.01 -5.31
N HIS A 110 24.07 4.83 -4.85
CA HIS A 110 24.35 6.16 -4.30
C HIS A 110 25.35 6.11 -3.13
N PHE A 111 25.11 5.27 -2.12
CA PHE A 111 26.00 5.17 -0.97
C PHE A 111 27.35 4.56 -1.31
N ARG A 112 27.39 3.60 -2.24
CA ARG A 112 28.62 2.99 -2.71
C ARG A 112 29.50 4.01 -3.47
N GLU A 113 28.91 4.78 -4.39
CA GLU A 113 29.61 5.81 -5.17
C GLU A 113 30.10 6.97 -4.32
N ALA A 114 29.40 7.26 -3.24
CA ALA A 114 29.81 8.26 -2.25
C ALA A 114 30.83 7.77 -1.21
N ASP A 115 31.25 6.50 -1.26
CA ASP A 115 32.13 5.85 -0.26
C ASP A 115 31.53 5.92 1.17
N LEU A 116 30.23 5.69 1.29
CA LEU A 116 29.46 5.78 2.52
C LEU A 116 28.84 4.43 2.94
N ILE A 117 29.54 3.31 2.69
CA ILE A 117 29.09 1.99 3.15
C ILE A 117 29.08 1.96 4.68
N PRO A 118 27.96 1.61 5.32
CA PRO A 118 27.81 1.64 6.77
C PRO A 118 28.03 0.26 7.42
N ASP A 119 27.94 0.19 8.76
CA ASP A 119 27.79 -1.09 9.49
C ASP A 119 26.43 -1.72 9.23
N ALA A 120 25.37 -0.90 9.01
CA ALA A 120 24.03 -1.37 8.74
C ALA A 120 23.21 -0.42 7.86
N PHE A 121 22.40 -1.00 6.98
CA PHE A 121 21.33 -0.30 6.25
C PHE A 121 19.98 -0.57 6.92
N VAL A 122 19.27 0.49 7.27
CA VAL A 122 17.89 0.46 7.77
C VAL A 122 16.97 0.90 6.66
N CYS A 123 16.22 -0.04 6.11
CA CYS A 123 15.31 0.21 5.01
C CYS A 123 13.89 0.48 5.52
N ALA A 124 13.24 1.47 4.91
CA ALA A 124 11.88 1.86 5.28
C ALA A 124 10.84 0.78 4.94
N ASN A 125 11.15 -0.14 4.00
CA ASN A 125 10.36 -1.34 3.77
C ASN A 125 11.20 -2.50 3.22
N ASP A 126 10.58 -3.68 3.11
CA ASP A 126 11.23 -4.91 2.63
C ASP A 126 11.57 -4.87 1.14
N ASN A 127 10.81 -4.15 0.31
CA ASN A 127 11.13 -4.00 -1.11
C ASN A 127 12.49 -3.30 -1.30
N ILE A 128 12.69 -2.20 -0.56
CA ILE A 128 13.98 -1.48 -0.56
C ILE A 128 15.08 -2.41 -0.06
N ALA A 129 14.84 -3.15 1.04
CA ALA A 129 15.84 -4.06 1.61
C ALA A 129 16.26 -5.17 0.64
N VAL A 130 15.30 -5.78 -0.05
CA VAL A 130 15.55 -6.83 -1.06
C VAL A 130 16.30 -6.25 -2.28
N GLY A 131 15.89 -5.09 -2.79
CA GLY A 131 16.55 -4.43 -3.92
C GLY A 131 18.00 -4.04 -3.60
N LEU A 132 18.21 -3.45 -2.43
CA LEU A 132 19.54 -3.09 -1.90
C LEU A 132 20.43 -4.34 -1.78
N SER A 133 19.91 -5.40 -1.16
CA SER A 133 20.66 -6.64 -0.95
C SER A 133 20.98 -7.36 -2.26
N THR A 134 20.08 -7.29 -3.24
CA THR A 134 20.33 -7.82 -4.60
C THR A 134 21.48 -7.09 -5.24
N ARG A 135 21.46 -5.75 -5.22
CA ARG A 135 22.51 -4.93 -5.82
C ARG A 135 23.85 -5.07 -5.13
N ALA A 136 23.85 -5.13 -3.81
CA ALA A 136 25.04 -5.39 -3.01
C ALA A 136 25.74 -6.68 -3.44
N ARG A 137 24.96 -7.77 -3.57
CA ARG A 137 25.49 -9.07 -4.02
C ARG A 137 26.06 -9.01 -5.44
N GLU A 138 25.38 -8.36 -6.38
CA GLU A 138 25.84 -8.16 -7.75
C GLU A 138 27.18 -7.42 -7.83
N THR A 139 27.46 -6.56 -6.85
CA THR A 139 28.68 -5.76 -6.76
C THR A 139 29.76 -6.36 -5.85
N GLY A 140 29.53 -7.60 -5.39
CA GLY A 140 30.51 -8.39 -4.65
C GLY A 140 30.47 -8.26 -3.12
N PHE A 141 29.50 -7.52 -2.56
CA PHE A 141 29.31 -7.44 -1.12
C PHE A 141 28.56 -8.66 -0.58
N ARG A 142 28.87 -9.03 0.66
CA ARG A 142 28.25 -10.14 1.39
C ARG A 142 27.45 -9.63 2.56
N ILE A 143 26.19 -10.05 2.63
CA ILE A 143 25.30 -9.76 3.75
C ILE A 143 25.14 -11.07 4.54
N PRO A 144 25.35 -11.08 5.82
CA PRO A 144 25.60 -9.97 6.75
C PRO A 144 27.08 -9.67 7.02
N ASP A 145 28.05 -10.23 6.24
CA ASP A 145 29.48 -10.17 6.57
C ASP A 145 30.05 -8.76 6.48
N ASP A 146 29.78 -8.06 5.39
CA ASP A 146 30.33 -6.73 5.11
C ASP A 146 29.47 -5.61 5.75
N PHE A 147 28.15 -5.80 5.85
CA PHE A 147 27.19 -4.93 6.56
C PHE A 147 25.88 -5.67 6.83
N LEU A 148 25.09 -5.12 7.74
CA LEU A 148 23.76 -5.64 8.09
C LEU A 148 22.66 -4.93 7.27
N VAL A 149 21.52 -5.61 7.08
CA VAL A 149 20.36 -5.04 6.40
C VAL A 149 19.10 -5.34 7.20
N THR A 150 18.22 -4.34 7.34
CA THR A 150 16.88 -4.52 7.91
C THR A 150 15.82 -3.91 7.01
N GLY A 151 14.63 -4.51 7.01
CA GLY A 151 13.44 -4.05 6.29
C GLY A 151 12.31 -3.66 7.24
N PHE A 152 11.11 -3.53 6.67
CA PHE A 152 9.85 -3.25 7.36
C PHE A 152 8.70 -3.80 6.52
N ASP A 153 7.59 -4.19 7.12
CA ASP A 153 6.33 -4.74 6.61
C ASP A 153 6.19 -6.27 6.71
N ASN A 154 7.28 -7.01 6.93
CA ASN A 154 7.32 -8.48 6.97
C ASN A 154 6.62 -9.15 5.78
N HIS A 155 6.99 -8.70 4.58
CA HIS A 155 6.53 -9.34 3.34
C HIS A 155 7.16 -10.71 3.17
N ASP A 156 6.44 -11.67 2.60
CA ASP A 156 6.91 -13.03 2.36
C ASP A 156 8.29 -13.07 1.68
N LYS A 157 8.53 -12.21 0.70
CA LYS A 157 9.84 -12.11 0.02
C LYS A 157 11.01 -11.84 0.96
N ALA A 158 10.81 -11.12 2.08
CA ALA A 158 11.84 -10.88 3.07
C ALA A 158 12.25 -12.17 3.80
N SER A 159 11.28 -13.05 4.07
CA SER A 159 11.49 -14.34 4.74
C SER A 159 12.14 -15.39 3.86
N TYR A 160 11.99 -15.29 2.52
CA TYR A 160 12.51 -16.28 1.56
C TYR A 160 13.73 -15.79 0.78
N PHE A 161 14.09 -14.53 0.91
CA PHE A 161 15.32 -13.98 0.36
C PHE A 161 16.55 -14.63 1.02
N ASP A 162 17.69 -14.60 0.35
CA ASP A 162 18.93 -15.12 0.90
C ASP A 162 20.00 -14.02 0.87
N PRO A 163 20.47 -13.56 2.06
CA PRO A 163 20.05 -13.94 3.42
C PRO A 163 18.65 -13.41 3.75
N ARG A 164 17.91 -14.12 4.62
CA ARG A 164 16.58 -13.70 5.08
C ARG A 164 16.65 -12.34 5.75
N ILE A 165 15.78 -11.44 5.34
CA ILE A 165 15.79 -10.04 5.80
C ILE A 165 15.15 -9.92 7.18
N THR A 166 15.90 -9.38 8.13
CA THR A 166 15.35 -8.92 9.41
C THR A 166 14.34 -7.82 9.17
N THR A 167 13.13 -7.95 9.71
CA THR A 167 12.01 -7.06 9.43
C THR A 167 11.07 -6.94 10.62
N VAL A 168 10.09 -6.07 10.50
CA VAL A 168 8.98 -5.94 11.45
C VAL A 168 7.68 -5.86 10.67
N GLY A 169 6.67 -6.56 11.13
CA GLY A 169 5.35 -6.56 10.50
C GLY A 169 4.21 -6.56 11.51
N PHE A 170 3.02 -6.67 11.00
CA PHE A 170 1.78 -6.72 11.77
C PHE A 170 0.75 -7.58 11.06
N LYS A 171 -0.27 -8.04 11.78
CA LYS A 171 -1.39 -8.76 11.18
C LYS A 171 -2.38 -7.76 10.59
N LYS A 172 -2.56 -7.79 9.26
CA LYS A 172 -3.47 -6.89 8.54
C LYS A 172 -4.91 -7.02 9.00
N GLU A 173 -5.32 -8.23 9.38
CA GLU A 173 -6.63 -8.54 9.92
C GLU A 173 -6.91 -7.78 11.22
N GLU A 174 -5.89 -7.58 12.05
CA GLU A 174 -6.03 -6.84 13.31
C GLU A 174 -6.36 -5.37 13.09
N LEU A 175 -5.83 -4.74 12.03
CA LEU A 175 -6.21 -3.38 11.63
C LEU A 175 -7.71 -3.28 11.35
N ILE A 176 -8.25 -4.24 10.60
CA ILE A 176 -9.66 -4.27 10.23
C ILE A 176 -10.53 -4.52 11.47
N VAL A 177 -10.16 -5.49 12.31
CA VAL A 177 -10.87 -5.78 13.56
C VAL A 177 -10.90 -4.56 14.47
N ASN A 178 -9.76 -3.90 14.67
CA ASN A 178 -9.65 -2.66 15.44
C ASN A 178 -10.55 -1.54 14.88
N ALA A 179 -10.57 -1.37 13.56
CA ALA A 179 -11.40 -0.38 12.88
C ALA A 179 -12.89 -0.66 13.08
N MET A 180 -13.32 -1.91 12.89
CA MET A 180 -14.71 -2.32 13.08
C MET A 180 -15.16 -2.16 14.53
N GLN A 181 -14.30 -2.48 15.49
CA GLN A 181 -14.59 -2.27 16.91
C GLN A 181 -14.75 -0.78 17.24
N LEU A 182 -13.84 0.08 16.73
CA LEU A 182 -13.95 1.54 16.91
C LEU A 182 -15.27 2.08 16.34
N LEU A 183 -15.64 1.64 15.13
CA LEU A 183 -16.91 2.03 14.51
C LEU A 183 -18.09 1.56 15.33
N HIS A 184 -18.14 0.30 15.77
CA HIS A 184 -19.21 -0.26 16.55
C HIS A 184 -19.38 0.47 17.90
N GLU A 185 -18.29 0.73 18.60
CA GLU A 185 -18.31 1.44 19.88
C GLU A 185 -18.81 2.88 19.71
N SER A 186 -18.33 3.57 18.66
CA SER A 186 -18.79 4.91 18.35
C SER A 186 -20.28 4.94 17.98
N TRP A 187 -20.74 3.95 17.20
CA TRP A 187 -22.14 3.83 16.79
C TRP A 187 -23.07 3.56 17.97
N THR A 188 -22.62 2.74 18.92
CA THR A 188 -23.43 2.39 20.13
C THR A 188 -23.32 3.42 21.26
N GLY A 189 -22.64 4.54 21.05
CA GLY A 189 -22.47 5.60 22.04
C GLY A 189 -21.55 5.23 23.21
N LYS A 190 -20.77 4.16 23.10
CA LYS A 190 -19.72 3.82 24.05
C LYS A 190 -18.57 4.82 23.91
N ARG A 191 -17.95 5.17 25.04
CA ARG A 191 -16.72 5.95 25.01
C ARG A 191 -15.63 5.10 24.36
N THR A 192 -15.08 5.55 23.24
CA THR A 192 -14.01 4.85 22.51
C THR A 192 -12.69 5.60 22.65
N ASP A 193 -11.60 4.85 22.59
CA ASP A 193 -10.31 5.44 22.27
C ASP A 193 -10.35 6.01 20.85
N LYS A 194 -9.64 7.13 20.62
CA LYS A 194 -9.62 7.73 19.29
C LYS A 194 -8.75 6.94 18.29
N ALA A 195 -7.85 6.13 18.80
CA ALA A 195 -6.89 5.37 18.00
C ALA A 195 -6.67 3.97 18.57
N ARG A 196 -6.50 2.98 17.69
CA ARG A 196 -6.02 1.63 18.01
C ARG A 196 -4.89 1.24 17.07
N TYR A 197 -3.92 0.55 17.64
CA TYR A 197 -2.74 0.11 16.91
C TYR A 197 -2.70 -1.42 16.86
N ALA A 198 -2.39 -1.97 15.69
CA ALA A 198 -2.11 -3.39 15.57
C ALA A 198 -0.77 -3.73 16.25
N GLN A 199 -0.70 -4.93 16.81
CA GLN A 199 0.51 -5.40 17.47
C GLN A 199 1.62 -5.64 16.46
N MET A 200 2.79 -5.02 16.72
CA MET A 200 3.97 -5.20 15.89
C MET A 200 4.71 -6.48 16.28
N GLN A 201 5.24 -7.18 15.26
CA GLN A 201 6.01 -8.41 15.40
C GLN A 201 7.38 -8.23 14.75
N TRP A 202 8.44 -8.32 15.54
CA TRP A 202 9.81 -8.23 15.03
C TRP A 202 10.33 -9.60 14.67
N VAL A 203 10.87 -9.74 13.48
CA VAL A 203 11.41 -10.98 12.92
C VAL A 203 12.89 -10.79 12.64
N PHE A 204 13.72 -11.10 13.63
CA PHE A 204 15.18 -11.01 13.51
C PHE A 204 15.71 -12.24 12.77
N GLN A 205 16.50 -12.03 11.72
CA GLN A 205 16.91 -13.06 10.78
C GLN A 205 18.36 -12.87 10.31
N ASP A 206 18.76 -13.63 9.29
CA ASP A 206 20.14 -13.78 8.85
C ASP A 206 20.80 -12.46 8.43
N SER A 207 20.06 -11.54 7.81
CA SER A 207 20.61 -10.27 7.30
C SER A 207 21.12 -9.32 8.40
N CYS A 208 20.81 -9.58 9.66
CA CYS A 208 21.42 -8.91 10.80
C CYS A 208 22.26 -9.85 11.68
N ARG A 209 22.65 -11.03 11.20
CA ARG A 209 23.36 -12.09 11.95
C ARG A 209 22.55 -12.76 13.05
N CYS A 210 21.26 -12.54 13.13
CA CYS A 210 20.39 -13.27 14.03
C CYS A 210 19.98 -14.59 13.39
N GLN A 211 19.93 -15.68 14.16
CA GLN A 211 19.44 -16.95 13.66
C GLN A 211 17.93 -17.03 13.81
N SER A 212 17.23 -17.23 12.71
CA SER A 212 15.80 -17.52 12.78
C SER A 212 15.55 -18.91 13.35
N GLN A 213 14.69 -18.99 14.36
CA GLN A 213 14.34 -20.27 14.99
C GLN A 213 13.43 -21.16 14.14
N ASN A 214 12.68 -20.57 13.19
CA ASN A 214 11.75 -21.27 12.31
C ASN A 214 11.98 -20.88 10.87
N PRO A 215 12.83 -21.57 10.10
CA PRO A 215 12.95 -21.32 8.67
C PRO A 215 11.62 -21.64 7.99
N PRO A 216 11.14 -20.79 7.08
CA PRO A 216 9.91 -21.04 6.35
C PRO A 216 10.06 -22.24 5.40
N ASP A 217 8.95 -22.91 5.12
CA ASP A 217 8.91 -24.00 4.12
C ASP A 217 9.07 -23.42 2.72
N ARG A 218 10.28 -23.60 2.15
CA ARG A 218 10.59 -23.13 0.79
C ARG A 218 9.75 -23.82 -0.29
N GLY A 219 9.39 -25.10 -0.07
CA GLY A 219 8.57 -25.85 -1.03
C GLY A 219 7.16 -25.28 -1.12
N GLN A 220 6.53 -25.03 0.02
CA GLN A 220 5.22 -24.38 0.07
C GLN A 220 5.26 -23.00 -0.56
N TYR A 221 6.26 -22.18 -0.24
CA TYR A 221 6.40 -20.85 -0.81
C TYR A 221 6.52 -20.87 -2.35
N ILE A 222 7.35 -21.76 -2.90
CA ILE A 222 7.50 -21.88 -4.35
C ILE A 222 6.14 -22.23 -4.99
N ASN A 223 5.40 -23.16 -4.39
CA ASN A 223 4.07 -23.52 -4.89
C ASN A 223 3.10 -22.33 -4.82
N ASP A 224 3.08 -21.59 -3.71
CA ASP A 224 2.23 -20.40 -3.55
C ASP A 224 2.61 -19.30 -4.55
N GLN A 225 3.91 -19.11 -4.82
CA GLN A 225 4.37 -18.17 -5.85
C GLN A 225 3.94 -18.60 -7.25
N ILE A 226 4.05 -19.89 -7.60
CA ILE A 226 3.57 -20.41 -8.90
C ILE A 226 2.08 -20.16 -9.05
N VAL A 227 1.27 -20.45 -8.03
CA VAL A 227 -0.18 -20.21 -8.04
C VAL A 227 -0.49 -18.72 -8.20
N SER A 228 0.22 -17.85 -7.46
CA SER A 228 0.07 -16.40 -7.54
C SER A 228 0.46 -15.86 -8.92
N GLU A 229 1.54 -16.38 -9.52
CA GLU A 229 1.98 -16.00 -10.87
C GLU A 229 0.96 -16.41 -11.92
N VAL A 230 0.44 -17.64 -11.85
CA VAL A 230 -0.63 -18.12 -12.74
C VAL A 230 -1.86 -17.26 -12.63
N HIS A 231 -2.26 -16.86 -11.39
CA HIS A 231 -3.38 -15.95 -11.18
C HIS A 231 -3.11 -14.56 -11.79
N THR A 232 -1.91 -14.04 -11.60
CA THR A 232 -1.50 -12.73 -12.15
C THR A 232 -1.50 -12.75 -13.68
N LEU A 233 -0.99 -13.81 -14.31
CA LEU A 233 -1.02 -13.99 -15.76
C LEU A 233 -2.46 -14.11 -16.28
N ARG A 234 -3.31 -14.84 -15.58
CA ARG A 234 -4.75 -14.94 -15.91
C ARG A 234 -5.41 -13.56 -15.89
N MET A 235 -5.18 -12.78 -14.83
CA MET A 235 -5.71 -11.41 -14.70
C MET A 235 -5.20 -10.48 -15.81
N ARG A 236 -3.89 -10.53 -16.14
CA ARG A 236 -3.33 -9.75 -17.26
C ARG A 236 -3.96 -10.13 -18.60
N ASN A 237 -4.11 -11.41 -18.88
CA ASN A 237 -4.72 -11.90 -20.11
C ASN A 237 -6.20 -11.46 -20.19
N TRP A 238 -6.92 -11.58 -19.08
CA TRP A 238 -8.29 -11.13 -18.96
C TRP A 238 -8.40 -9.61 -19.21
N MET A 239 -7.56 -8.79 -18.57
CA MET A 239 -7.55 -7.34 -18.80
C MET A 239 -7.21 -6.98 -20.25
N ALA A 240 -6.26 -7.69 -20.87
CA ALA A 240 -5.92 -7.49 -22.28
C ALA A 240 -7.09 -7.87 -23.23
N GLN A 241 -7.81 -8.93 -22.90
CA GLN A 241 -9.00 -9.34 -23.65
C GLN A 241 -10.13 -8.33 -23.49
N LEU A 242 -10.41 -7.90 -22.25
CA LEU A 242 -11.40 -6.87 -21.94
C LEU A 242 -11.10 -5.58 -22.71
N LYS A 243 -9.84 -5.10 -22.66
CA LYS A 243 -9.41 -3.92 -23.39
C LYS A 243 -9.67 -4.06 -24.90
N ARG A 244 -9.34 -5.21 -25.49
CA ARG A 244 -9.60 -5.45 -26.92
C ARG A 244 -11.10 -5.45 -27.25
N CYS A 245 -11.92 -6.08 -26.41
CA CYS A 245 -13.37 -6.08 -26.59
C CYS A 245 -13.95 -4.67 -26.54
N LEU A 246 -13.55 -3.88 -25.53
CA LEU A 246 -14.02 -2.51 -25.35
C LEU A 246 -13.61 -1.57 -26.51
N LEU A 247 -12.40 -1.75 -27.07
CA LEU A 247 -11.91 -0.95 -28.19
C LEU A 247 -12.60 -1.29 -29.52
N ASN A 248 -13.25 -2.47 -29.64
CA ASN A 248 -13.92 -2.93 -30.83
C ASN A 248 -15.44 -2.89 -30.70
N CYS A 249 -15.99 -2.26 -29.67
CA CYS A 249 -17.46 -2.11 -29.53
C CYS A 249 -17.95 -0.96 -30.40
N ASP A 250 -19.01 -1.20 -31.17
CA ASP A 250 -19.67 -0.19 -31.99
C ASP A 250 -20.78 0.56 -31.25
N SER A 251 -21.10 0.12 -30.02
CA SER A 251 -22.14 0.74 -29.19
C SER A 251 -21.91 0.56 -27.69
N TYR A 252 -22.48 1.46 -26.90
CA TYR A 252 -22.45 1.36 -25.43
C TYR A 252 -23.17 0.11 -24.89
N SER A 253 -24.22 -0.33 -25.58
CA SER A 253 -24.94 -1.55 -25.23
C SER A 253 -24.07 -2.79 -25.40
N GLU A 254 -23.27 -2.83 -26.45
CA GLU A 254 -22.33 -3.90 -26.72
C GLU A 254 -21.19 -3.87 -25.69
N MET A 255 -20.64 -2.69 -25.41
CA MET A 255 -19.63 -2.47 -24.37
C MET A 255 -20.13 -2.97 -23.00
N ALA A 256 -21.34 -2.59 -22.59
CA ALA A 256 -21.94 -3.02 -21.34
C ALA A 256 -22.15 -4.54 -21.30
N SER A 257 -22.54 -5.14 -22.40
CA SER A 257 -22.75 -6.59 -22.53
C SER A 257 -21.41 -7.36 -22.34
N TYR A 258 -20.33 -6.89 -22.97
CA TYR A 258 -19.01 -7.48 -22.81
C TYR A 258 -18.47 -7.31 -21.38
N LEU A 259 -18.62 -6.12 -20.77
CA LEU A 259 -18.25 -5.88 -19.38
C LEU A 259 -18.98 -6.84 -18.44
N LEU A 260 -20.29 -6.96 -18.56
CA LEU A 260 -21.10 -7.85 -17.73
C LEU A 260 -20.70 -9.32 -17.91
N GLN A 261 -20.47 -9.76 -19.15
CA GLN A 261 -20.01 -11.12 -19.43
C GLN A 261 -18.65 -11.39 -18.78
N CYS A 262 -17.67 -10.51 -19.01
CA CYS A 262 -16.32 -10.64 -18.44
C CYS A 262 -16.30 -10.66 -16.91
N ILE A 263 -17.16 -9.88 -16.26
CA ILE A 263 -17.24 -9.80 -14.81
C ILE A 263 -17.89 -11.08 -14.24
N ARG A 264 -18.94 -11.61 -14.89
CA ARG A 264 -19.58 -12.87 -14.52
C ARG A 264 -18.65 -14.08 -14.65
N GLU A 265 -17.87 -14.15 -15.72
CA GLU A 265 -16.87 -15.20 -15.94
C GLU A 265 -15.78 -15.22 -14.83
N ASN A 266 -15.63 -14.13 -14.08
CA ASN A 266 -14.74 -14.04 -12.93
C ASN A 266 -15.43 -14.17 -11.56
N GLY A 267 -16.67 -14.71 -11.55
CA GLY A 267 -17.37 -15.09 -10.32
C GLY A 267 -18.16 -13.97 -9.63
N CYS A 268 -18.45 -12.87 -10.34
CA CYS A 268 -19.37 -11.85 -9.85
C CYS A 268 -20.73 -12.02 -10.52
N ASP A 269 -21.73 -12.48 -9.76
CA ASP A 269 -23.07 -12.74 -10.27
C ASP A 269 -23.91 -11.47 -10.42
N ASP A 270 -23.70 -10.49 -9.53
CA ASP A 270 -24.43 -9.23 -9.50
C ASP A 270 -23.51 -8.04 -9.81
N VAL A 271 -23.75 -7.38 -10.95
CA VAL A 271 -23.01 -6.21 -11.37
C VAL A 271 -23.98 -5.09 -11.73
N LEU A 272 -23.78 -3.94 -11.09
CA LEU A 272 -24.50 -2.71 -11.41
C LEU A 272 -23.51 -1.76 -12.10
N LEU A 273 -23.82 -1.39 -13.35
CA LEU A 273 -23.06 -0.42 -14.12
C LEU A 273 -23.79 0.92 -14.11
N PHE A 274 -23.18 1.92 -13.50
CA PHE A 274 -23.68 3.29 -13.49
C PHE A 274 -22.89 4.10 -14.51
N LEU A 275 -23.58 4.71 -15.46
CA LEU A 275 -22.98 5.59 -16.46
C LEU A 275 -23.52 7.01 -16.30
N ASN A 276 -22.66 8.00 -16.49
CA ASN A 276 -23.09 9.39 -16.53
C ASN A 276 -24.03 9.63 -17.74
N PRO A 277 -25.22 10.24 -17.55
CA PRO A 277 -26.13 10.58 -18.64
C PRO A 277 -25.47 11.38 -19.77
N ASP A 278 -24.53 12.25 -19.44
CA ASP A 278 -23.80 13.04 -20.41
C ASP A 278 -22.96 12.19 -21.37
N PHE A 279 -22.61 10.96 -20.96
CA PHE A 279 -21.92 9.98 -21.80
C PHE A 279 -22.80 9.50 -22.97
N TYR A 280 -24.14 9.55 -22.82
CA TYR A 280 -25.08 9.18 -23.87
C TYR A 280 -25.44 10.36 -24.81
N ALA A 281 -25.24 11.59 -24.34
CA ALA A 281 -25.57 12.78 -25.11
C ALA A 281 -24.58 13.05 -26.26
N THR A 282 -23.42 12.36 -26.25
CA THR A 282 -22.34 12.58 -27.22
C THR A 282 -22.37 11.67 -28.43
N GLU A 283 -23.45 10.92 -28.68
CA GLU A 283 -23.58 10.10 -29.89
C GLU A 283 -23.55 10.90 -31.23
N THR A 284 -23.45 12.23 -31.17
CA THR A 284 -23.46 13.10 -32.38
C THR A 284 -22.26 14.01 -32.55
N THR A 285 -21.24 13.93 -31.67
CA THR A 285 -20.04 14.78 -31.81
C THR A 285 -18.80 13.96 -32.03
N GLU A 286 -18.04 14.30 -33.06
CA GLU A 286 -16.75 13.74 -33.40
C GLU A 286 -15.82 13.72 -32.14
N TYR A 287 -15.22 12.57 -31.86
CA TYR A 287 -14.25 12.36 -30.80
C TYR A 287 -13.09 13.34 -30.95
N SER A 288 -12.98 14.29 -30.04
CA SER A 288 -11.78 15.12 -29.92
C SER A 288 -10.81 14.43 -28.94
N PRO A 289 -9.60 14.11 -29.35
CA PRO A 289 -8.63 13.40 -28.50
C PRO A 289 -7.95 14.29 -27.45
N GLU A 290 -8.39 15.52 -27.26
CA GLU A 290 -7.84 16.48 -26.32
C GLU A 290 -8.76 16.70 -25.12
N LEU A 291 -8.91 15.70 -24.26
CA LEU A 291 -9.33 15.94 -22.86
C LEU A 291 -8.08 16.09 -22.01
N PRO A 292 -7.90 17.21 -21.31
CA PRO A 292 -6.79 17.38 -20.35
C PRO A 292 -6.93 16.34 -19.24
N GLU A 293 -5.82 15.69 -18.89
CA GLU A 293 -5.76 14.65 -17.83
C GLU A 293 -6.20 15.16 -16.43
N ASP A 294 -6.43 16.45 -16.25
CA ASP A 294 -6.69 17.09 -14.96
C ASP A 294 -8.18 17.37 -14.66
N GLU A 295 -9.11 17.15 -15.60
CA GLU A 295 -10.53 17.47 -15.38
C GLU A 295 -11.35 16.35 -14.72
N PHE A 296 -10.80 15.19 -14.47
CA PHE A 296 -11.51 14.08 -13.79
C PHE A 296 -11.71 14.25 -12.27
N LEU A 297 -11.24 15.33 -11.67
CA LEU A 297 -11.25 15.52 -10.20
C LEU A 297 -11.94 16.78 -9.70
N THR A 298 -12.59 17.57 -10.54
CA THR A 298 -13.30 18.76 -10.07
C THR A 298 -14.81 18.64 -10.23
N ASP A 299 -15.45 18.70 -9.07
CA ASP A 299 -16.82 19.10 -8.80
C ASP A 299 -18.00 18.28 -9.37
N GLY A 300 -18.47 17.43 -8.49
CA GLY A 300 -19.86 17.01 -8.50
C GLY A 300 -20.11 15.70 -9.23
N TYR A 301 -20.40 14.66 -8.44
CA TYR A 301 -21.14 13.52 -8.97
C TYR A 301 -22.41 14.05 -9.64
N PRO A 302 -22.72 13.64 -10.88
CA PRO A 302 -23.95 14.05 -11.54
C PRO A 302 -25.15 13.66 -10.66
N SER A 303 -26.13 14.51 -10.60
CA SER A 303 -27.35 14.32 -9.81
C SER A 303 -28.21 13.15 -10.26
N GLU A 304 -27.90 12.57 -11.42
CA GLU A 304 -28.61 11.41 -12.01
C GLU A 304 -27.60 10.46 -12.65
N MET A 305 -27.71 9.17 -12.34
CA MET A 305 -26.98 8.10 -13.00
C MET A 305 -27.97 7.16 -13.68
N ALA A 306 -27.74 6.81 -14.94
CA ALA A 306 -28.55 5.84 -15.66
C ALA A 306 -28.04 4.41 -15.45
N LEU A 307 -28.93 3.51 -15.10
CA LEU A 307 -28.65 2.08 -15.02
C LEU A 307 -28.75 1.44 -16.39
N VAL A 308 -27.70 0.79 -16.86
CA VAL A 308 -27.75 0.02 -18.13
C VAL A 308 -28.45 -1.31 -17.84
N PRO A 309 -29.62 -1.59 -18.46
CA PRO A 309 -30.34 -2.81 -18.16
C PRO A 309 -29.64 -4.04 -18.75
N PRO A 310 -29.68 -5.18 -18.05
CA PRO A 310 -29.39 -6.46 -18.66
C PRO A 310 -30.41 -6.76 -19.77
N ARG A 311 -30.01 -7.49 -20.79
CA ARG A 311 -30.78 -7.79 -22.03
C ARG A 311 -32.21 -8.31 -21.84
N ASN A 312 -32.71 -8.52 -20.63
CA ASN A 312 -34.06 -9.05 -20.31
C ASN A 312 -35.02 -7.99 -19.74
N GLY A 313 -34.98 -6.78 -20.24
CA GLY A 313 -36.16 -5.92 -20.24
C GLY A 313 -36.59 -5.26 -18.92
N CYS A 314 -35.76 -5.15 -17.89
CA CYS A 314 -36.05 -4.36 -16.68
C CYS A 314 -35.11 -3.16 -16.58
N SER A 315 -35.53 -2.03 -17.12
CA SER A 315 -34.89 -0.74 -16.80
C SER A 315 -35.51 -0.17 -15.54
N ARG A 316 -34.72 -0.01 -14.49
CA ARG A 316 -35.09 0.80 -13.33
C ARG A 316 -34.19 2.06 -13.32
N ILE A 317 -34.84 3.18 -13.54
CA ILE A 317 -34.24 4.51 -13.36
C ILE A 317 -34.44 4.86 -11.88
N PHE A 318 -33.33 5.14 -11.17
CA PHE A 318 -33.40 5.64 -9.82
C PHE A 318 -33.23 7.17 -9.85
N PRO A 319 -34.20 7.95 -9.41
CA PRO A 319 -34.02 9.39 -9.25
C PRO A 319 -33.01 9.68 -8.15
N GLY A 320 -32.05 10.55 -8.44
CA GLY A 320 -30.96 10.93 -7.56
C GLY A 320 -31.39 11.83 -6.40
N LYS A 321 -32.15 11.32 -5.45
CA LYS A 321 -32.32 11.86 -4.09
C LYS A 321 -32.48 10.70 -3.11
N GLY A 322 -31.39 10.39 -2.44
CA GLY A 322 -31.26 10.00 -1.03
C GLY A 322 -32.23 8.98 -0.42
N GLU A 323 -32.88 8.11 -1.17
CA GLU A 323 -33.63 7.00 -0.57
C GLU A 323 -32.79 5.72 -0.64
N LEU A 324 -32.31 5.31 0.51
CA LEU A 324 -31.71 4.00 0.74
C LEU A 324 -32.77 2.93 0.48
N LEU A 325 -32.45 1.98 -0.42
CA LEU A 325 -33.27 0.78 -0.58
C LEU A 325 -33.33 0.01 0.73
N PRO A 326 -34.50 -0.56 1.09
CA PRO A 326 -34.59 -1.46 2.24
C PRO A 326 -33.74 -2.70 2.01
N PRO A 327 -33.15 -3.29 3.08
CA PRO A 327 -32.38 -4.51 2.97
C PRO A 327 -33.24 -5.65 2.46
N PHE A 328 -32.70 -6.45 1.54
CA PHE A 328 -33.29 -7.72 1.10
C PHE A 328 -33.22 -8.76 2.19
#